data_53726588eee0e581d15892e2e145666a
#
_entry.id   53726588eee0e581d15892e2e145666a
#
_cell.length_a   1.000
_cell.length_b   1.000
_cell.length_c   1.000
_cell.angle_alpha   90.00
_cell.angle_beta   90.00
_cell.angle_gamma   90.00
#
_symmetry.space_group_name_H-M   'P 1'
#
loop_
_entity.id
_entity.type
_entity.pdbx_description
1 polymer ?
#
loop_
_entity_poly.entity_id
_entity_poly.type
_entity_poly.pdbx_seq_one_letter_code
_entity_poly.pdbx_strand_id
1 'polypeptide(L)'
;MEDFTPWQLKMFQKTLKKKLRLKALKKHLRNLSSSDCCLLITCGDNNGAINFFLNELGGKWSWADFEDKSIQEMSEFLGKEVHQVSEDNLPFPDNEFEYVISVDVHEHLEDPNPFTRELWRVAKPGGKVIVTVPNGDETKIATRIKNSIGMTKEKYGHVREGYDIPELKEVLKANNIEPCAESSFSQFFTEMLELTINFLYVNILSKKSKAKVEKGTIAPATQDQLKSVEKTYRMYSLVYPMFWLISKLDCIFFNSVGHAVMVEGKKG
;
A
#
# COMPACT_ATOMS: atom_id res chain seq x y z
N MET A 1 9.69 11.76 -29.94
CA MET A 1 9.97 10.51 -29.18
C MET A 1 8.77 10.26 -28.31
N GLU A 2 8.02 9.20 -28.56
CA GLU A 2 6.96 8.76 -27.64
C GLU A 2 7.63 8.41 -26.31
N ASP A 3 7.07 8.94 -25.22
CA ASP A 3 7.51 8.67 -23.86
C ASP A 3 7.19 7.22 -23.50
N PHE A 4 8.20 6.35 -23.64
CA PHE A 4 8.12 4.90 -23.38
C PHE A 4 7.98 4.54 -21.89
N THR A 5 7.68 5.49 -21.01
CA THR A 5 7.47 5.20 -19.59
C THR A 5 6.26 4.27 -19.43
N PRO A 6 6.42 3.12 -18.73
CA PRO A 6 5.32 2.21 -18.46
C PRO A 6 4.13 2.91 -17.76
N TRP A 7 2.92 2.48 -18.07
CA TRP A 7 1.71 3.11 -17.54
C TRP A 7 1.63 3.04 -16.00
N GLN A 8 2.16 1.98 -15.40
CA GLN A 8 2.24 1.78 -13.95
C GLN A 8 3.03 2.94 -13.29
N LEU A 9 4.18 3.28 -13.86
CA LEU A 9 5.02 4.37 -13.36
C LEU A 9 4.37 5.74 -13.59
N LYS A 10 3.73 5.95 -14.76
CA LYS A 10 2.97 7.18 -15.06
C LYS A 10 1.86 7.39 -14.03
N MET A 11 1.10 6.35 -13.70
CA MET A 11 0.07 6.41 -12.67
C MET A 11 0.66 6.69 -11.29
N PHE A 12 1.70 5.96 -10.90
CA PHE A 12 2.34 6.13 -9.59
C PHE A 12 2.80 7.58 -9.36
N GLN A 13 3.38 8.21 -10.39
CA GLN A 13 3.80 9.63 -10.32
C GLN A 13 2.65 10.60 -10.03
N LYS A 14 1.41 10.21 -10.32
CA LYS A 14 0.19 11.01 -10.09
C LYS A 14 -0.62 10.56 -8.87
N THR A 15 -0.12 9.64 -8.05
CA THR A 15 -0.81 9.16 -6.83
C THR A 15 -0.09 9.72 -5.60
N LEU A 16 -0.76 10.57 -4.84
CA LEU A 16 -0.16 11.26 -3.68
C LEU A 16 0.19 10.29 -2.55
N LYS A 17 -0.79 9.47 -2.13
CA LYS A 17 -0.66 8.55 -0.99
C LYS A 17 0.40 7.46 -1.24
N LYS A 18 0.43 6.84 -2.44
CA LYS A 18 1.44 5.83 -2.80
C LYS A 18 2.86 6.42 -2.78
N LYS A 19 3.04 7.67 -3.19
CA LYS A 19 4.33 8.38 -3.11
C LYS A 19 4.75 8.70 -1.67
N LEU A 20 3.81 9.09 -0.81
CA LEU A 20 4.09 9.30 0.60
C LEU A 20 4.46 8.00 1.30
N ARG A 21 3.79 6.89 0.98
CA ARG A 21 4.15 5.53 1.44
C ARG A 21 5.57 5.17 1.05
N LEU A 22 5.92 5.30 -0.23
CA LEU A 22 7.29 5.04 -0.69
C LEU A 22 8.32 5.91 0.06
N LYS A 23 8.00 7.19 0.28
CA LYS A 23 8.87 8.10 1.06
C LYS A 23 9.02 7.63 2.51
N ALA A 24 7.97 7.12 3.15
CA ALA A 24 8.03 6.56 4.48
C ALA A 24 8.85 5.25 4.51
N LEU A 25 8.59 4.31 3.59
CA LEU A 25 9.36 3.07 3.46
C LEU A 25 10.86 3.35 3.27
N LYS A 26 11.23 4.32 2.41
CA LYS A 26 12.64 4.71 2.22
C LYS A 26 13.34 5.15 3.51
N LYS A 27 12.62 5.71 4.49
CA LYS A 27 13.21 6.08 5.78
C LYS A 27 13.53 4.85 6.64
N HIS A 28 12.66 3.82 6.60
CA HIS A 28 12.88 2.56 7.30
C HIS A 28 13.95 1.70 6.62
N LEU A 29 14.12 1.85 5.30
CA LEU A 29 15.07 1.12 4.47
C LEU A 29 16.41 1.84 4.24
N ARG A 30 16.71 2.93 4.96
CA ARG A 30 17.95 3.73 4.73
C ARG A 30 19.25 2.98 4.95
N ASN A 31 19.23 1.87 5.68
CA ASN A 31 20.40 1.01 5.93
C ASN A 31 20.41 -0.24 5.07
N LEU A 32 19.56 -0.30 4.02
CA LEU A 32 19.47 -1.42 3.11
C LEU A 32 20.81 -1.61 2.36
N SER A 33 21.33 -2.83 2.42
CA SER A 33 22.50 -3.27 1.65
C SER A 33 22.10 -3.98 0.37
N SER A 34 22.95 -3.94 -0.64
CA SER A 34 22.74 -4.70 -1.90
C SER A 34 22.70 -6.22 -1.71
N SER A 35 23.24 -6.72 -0.59
CA SER A 35 23.24 -8.14 -0.24
C SER A 35 21.98 -8.59 0.51
N ASP A 36 21.22 -7.65 1.12
CA ASP A 36 20.07 -7.97 1.95
C ASP A 36 18.95 -8.61 1.13
N CYS A 37 18.38 -9.69 1.64
CA CYS A 37 17.18 -10.32 1.10
C CYS A 37 15.94 -9.62 1.65
N CYS A 38 15.04 -9.21 0.77
CA CYS A 38 13.86 -8.41 1.10
C CYS A 38 12.61 -9.08 0.55
N LEU A 39 11.53 -9.04 1.31
CA LEU A 39 10.21 -9.49 0.87
C LEU A 39 9.22 -8.34 0.97
N LEU A 40 8.47 -8.09 -0.10
CA LEU A 40 7.29 -7.24 -0.08
C LEU A 40 6.05 -8.08 -0.33
N ILE A 41 5.05 -7.93 0.54
CA ILE A 41 3.74 -8.58 0.44
C ILE A 41 2.68 -7.50 0.34
N THR A 42 1.77 -7.65 -0.63
CA THR A 42 0.63 -6.75 -0.87
C THR A 42 -0.67 -7.54 -0.99
N CYS A 43 -1.82 -6.84 -1.00
CA CYS A 43 -3.14 -7.46 -1.14
C CYS A 43 -3.97 -6.70 -2.18
N GLY A 44 -3.89 -7.10 -3.44
CA GLY A 44 -4.82 -6.77 -4.52
C GLY A 44 -4.72 -5.39 -5.18
N ASP A 45 -4.21 -4.34 -4.54
CA ASP A 45 -4.10 -2.98 -5.12
C ASP A 45 -2.65 -2.63 -5.50
N ASN A 46 -1.97 -3.57 -6.17
CA ASN A 46 -0.60 -3.37 -6.61
C ASN A 46 -0.40 -3.76 -8.08
N ASN A 47 0.14 -2.84 -8.86
CA ASN A 47 0.47 -3.03 -10.27
C ASN A 47 2.00 -3.08 -10.52
N GLY A 48 2.80 -3.27 -9.46
CA GLY A 48 4.25 -3.37 -9.53
C GLY A 48 5.02 -2.05 -9.45
N ALA A 49 4.37 -0.89 -9.49
CA ALA A 49 5.09 0.38 -9.49
C ALA A 49 5.88 0.62 -8.19
N ILE A 50 5.32 0.27 -7.02
CA ILE A 50 6.06 0.40 -5.75
C ILE A 50 7.24 -0.57 -5.69
N ASN A 51 7.07 -1.80 -6.21
CA ASN A 51 8.10 -2.82 -6.32
C ASN A 51 9.28 -2.32 -7.16
N PHE A 52 8.98 -1.70 -8.31
CA PHE A 52 10.02 -1.09 -9.16
C PHE A 52 10.84 -0.07 -8.36
N PHE A 53 10.21 0.88 -7.67
CA PHE A 53 10.94 1.90 -6.91
C PHE A 53 11.64 1.37 -5.67
N LEU A 54 11.20 0.27 -5.08
CA LEU A 54 11.90 -0.40 -3.98
C LEU A 54 13.12 -1.16 -4.52
N ASN A 55 13.00 -1.82 -5.65
CA ASN A 55 14.13 -2.49 -6.30
C ASN A 55 15.28 -1.53 -6.65
N GLU A 56 14.97 -0.27 -7.02
CA GLU A 56 15.96 0.79 -7.27
C GLU A 56 16.78 1.19 -6.02
N LEU A 57 16.32 0.81 -4.80
CA LEU A 57 17.07 1.10 -3.57
C LEU A 57 18.21 0.11 -3.32
N GLY A 58 18.28 -0.96 -4.09
CA GLY A 58 19.18 -2.10 -3.86
C GLY A 58 18.48 -3.22 -3.11
N GLY A 59 19.25 -4.22 -2.64
CA GLY A 59 18.73 -5.45 -2.03
C GLY A 59 18.31 -6.49 -3.07
N LYS A 60 18.03 -7.69 -2.58
CA LYS A 60 17.53 -8.83 -3.36
C LYS A 60 16.07 -9.03 -3.01
N TRP A 61 15.18 -8.63 -3.92
CA TRP A 61 13.75 -8.59 -3.66
C TRP A 61 13.02 -9.82 -4.15
N SER A 62 12.18 -10.36 -3.25
CA SER A 62 11.07 -11.28 -3.53
C SER A 62 9.74 -10.53 -3.39
N TRP A 63 8.77 -10.90 -4.21
CA TRP A 63 7.48 -10.23 -4.31
C TRP A 63 6.36 -11.23 -4.08
N ALA A 64 5.34 -10.83 -3.34
CA ALA A 64 4.18 -11.66 -3.09
C ALA A 64 2.88 -10.84 -3.04
N ASP A 65 1.77 -11.47 -3.40
CA ASP A 65 0.43 -10.88 -3.29
C ASP A 65 -0.61 -11.98 -3.03
N PHE A 66 -1.76 -11.58 -2.50
CA PHE A 66 -2.89 -12.46 -2.25
C PHE A 66 -3.74 -12.71 -3.49
N GLU A 67 -3.76 -11.77 -4.45
CA GLU A 67 -4.67 -11.79 -5.59
C GLU A 67 -3.97 -12.08 -6.91
N ASP A 68 -4.47 -13.10 -7.64
CA ASP A 68 -3.95 -13.57 -8.94
C ASP A 68 -3.78 -12.43 -9.96
N LYS A 69 -4.71 -11.49 -9.98
CA LYS A 69 -4.68 -10.38 -10.91
C LYS A 69 -3.52 -9.42 -10.66
N SER A 70 -3.26 -9.08 -9.39
CA SER A 70 -2.11 -8.27 -9.02
C SER A 70 -0.81 -9.01 -9.30
N ILE A 71 -0.77 -10.31 -9.03
CA ILE A 71 0.37 -11.20 -9.35
C ILE A 71 0.68 -11.14 -10.84
N GLN A 72 -0.33 -11.31 -11.69
CA GLN A 72 -0.14 -11.24 -13.14
C GLN A 72 0.38 -9.90 -13.61
N GLU A 73 -0.27 -8.78 -13.23
CA GLU A 73 0.13 -7.42 -13.62
C GLU A 73 1.56 -7.08 -13.13
N MET A 74 1.90 -7.48 -11.91
CA MET A 74 3.25 -7.29 -11.37
C MET A 74 4.29 -8.13 -12.09
N SER A 75 4.01 -9.41 -12.34
CA SER A 75 4.94 -10.33 -13.00
C SER A 75 5.23 -9.87 -14.43
N GLU A 76 4.21 -9.46 -15.18
CA GLU A 76 4.35 -8.94 -16.54
C GLU A 76 5.18 -7.63 -16.55
N PHE A 77 4.92 -6.72 -15.61
CA PHE A 77 5.61 -5.44 -15.55
C PHE A 77 7.06 -5.57 -15.08
N LEU A 78 7.31 -6.38 -14.05
CA LEU A 78 8.64 -6.52 -13.45
C LEU A 78 9.53 -7.51 -14.19
N GLY A 79 8.95 -8.39 -15.02
CA GLY A 79 9.65 -9.50 -15.65
C GLY A 79 10.22 -10.49 -14.62
N LYS A 80 9.57 -10.62 -13.46
CA LYS A 80 9.98 -11.45 -12.33
C LYS A 80 8.80 -12.22 -11.77
N GLU A 81 9.08 -13.34 -11.14
CA GLU A 81 8.09 -14.10 -10.40
C GLU A 81 7.52 -13.30 -9.23
N VAL A 82 6.22 -13.36 -9.06
CA VAL A 82 5.48 -12.87 -7.88
C VAL A 82 4.75 -14.06 -7.29
N HIS A 83 5.00 -14.34 -6.02
CA HIS A 83 4.45 -15.52 -5.36
C HIS A 83 3.04 -15.26 -4.85
N GLN A 84 2.15 -16.25 -5.05
CA GLN A 84 0.86 -16.22 -4.39
C GLN A 84 1.00 -16.64 -2.93
N VAL A 85 0.31 -15.95 -2.04
CA VAL A 85 0.34 -16.19 -0.59
C VAL A 85 -1.06 -16.30 -0.02
N SER A 86 -1.16 -16.87 1.18
CA SER A 86 -2.37 -16.92 2.01
C SER A 86 -2.09 -16.41 3.43
N GLU A 87 -3.14 -16.30 4.24
CA GLU A 87 -3.04 -15.78 5.61
C GLU A 87 -2.11 -16.62 6.52
N ASP A 88 -2.00 -17.91 6.23
CA ASP A 88 -1.28 -18.90 7.05
C ASP A 88 -0.10 -19.54 6.33
N ASN A 89 0.22 -19.09 5.11
CA ASN A 89 1.30 -19.70 4.33
C ASN A 89 2.01 -18.69 3.42
N LEU A 90 3.26 -18.42 3.75
CA LEU A 90 4.21 -17.75 2.87
C LEU A 90 5.17 -18.79 2.29
N PRO A 91 5.26 -18.97 0.95
CA PRO A 91 6.06 -20.03 0.31
C PRO A 91 7.57 -19.72 0.33
N PHE A 92 8.07 -19.32 1.49
CA PHE A 92 9.48 -18.99 1.72
C PHE A 92 10.02 -19.73 2.93
N PRO A 93 11.33 -20.06 2.93
CA PRO A 93 11.99 -20.68 4.08
C PRO A 93 11.95 -19.82 5.35
N ASP A 94 12.13 -20.49 6.49
CA ASP A 94 12.34 -19.79 7.76
C ASP A 94 13.63 -18.96 7.73
N ASN A 95 13.61 -17.77 8.33
CA ASN A 95 14.80 -16.94 8.53
C ASN A 95 15.51 -16.57 7.19
N GLU A 96 14.75 -16.24 6.17
CA GLU A 96 15.31 -15.91 4.84
C GLU A 96 15.60 -14.42 4.67
N PHE A 97 14.74 -13.53 5.24
CA PHE A 97 14.75 -12.11 4.89
C PHE A 97 15.28 -11.21 6.00
N GLU A 98 16.17 -10.26 5.64
CA GLU A 98 16.56 -9.14 6.49
C GLU A 98 15.44 -8.12 6.66
N TYR A 99 14.61 -7.95 5.61
CA TYR A 99 13.47 -7.04 5.61
C TYR A 99 12.22 -7.75 5.08
N VAL A 100 11.17 -7.79 5.90
CA VAL A 100 9.83 -8.27 5.50
C VAL A 100 8.86 -7.10 5.58
N ILE A 101 8.22 -6.75 4.48
CA ILE A 101 7.35 -5.59 4.36
C ILE A 101 5.96 -6.05 3.98
N SER A 102 4.96 -5.70 4.79
CA SER A 102 3.54 -5.91 4.52
C SER A 102 2.87 -4.56 4.26
N VAL A 103 2.20 -4.44 3.11
CA VAL A 103 1.55 -3.19 2.68
C VAL A 103 0.08 -3.43 2.41
N ASP A 104 -0.77 -2.80 3.24
CA ASP A 104 -2.23 -2.86 3.14
C ASP A 104 -2.75 -4.31 3.03
N VAL A 105 -2.36 -5.16 4.00
CA VAL A 105 -2.77 -6.57 4.10
C VAL A 105 -3.65 -6.78 5.34
N HIS A 106 -3.19 -6.32 6.52
CA HIS A 106 -3.79 -6.65 7.80
C HIS A 106 -5.26 -6.19 7.93
N GLU A 107 -5.65 -5.13 7.25
CA GLU A 107 -7.04 -4.65 7.23
C GLU A 107 -8.01 -5.55 6.46
N HIS A 108 -7.49 -6.48 5.67
CA HIS A 108 -8.26 -7.48 4.93
C HIS A 108 -8.46 -8.78 5.70
N LEU A 109 -7.73 -8.98 6.82
CA LEU A 109 -7.70 -10.23 7.58
C LEU A 109 -8.67 -10.16 8.77
N GLU A 110 -9.50 -11.19 8.94
CA GLU A 110 -10.36 -11.34 10.13
C GLU A 110 -9.51 -11.57 11.39
N ASP A 111 -8.52 -12.47 11.32
CA ASP A 111 -7.49 -12.67 12.33
C ASP A 111 -6.10 -12.37 11.74
N PRO A 112 -5.42 -11.29 12.17
CA PRO A 112 -4.10 -10.94 11.64
C PRO A 112 -2.97 -11.86 12.17
N ASN A 113 -3.22 -12.67 13.21
CA ASN A 113 -2.18 -13.42 13.91
C ASN A 113 -1.52 -14.51 13.05
N PRO A 114 -2.25 -15.35 12.27
CA PRO A 114 -1.62 -16.34 11.40
C PRO A 114 -0.62 -15.69 10.43
N PHE A 115 -1.04 -14.64 9.75
CA PHE A 115 -0.20 -13.91 8.81
C PHE A 115 0.99 -13.24 9.49
N THR A 116 0.79 -12.61 10.65
CA THR A 116 1.87 -11.96 11.40
C THR A 116 2.92 -12.97 11.88
N ARG A 117 2.50 -14.21 12.26
CA ARG A 117 3.43 -15.31 12.58
C ARG A 117 4.26 -15.73 11.36
N GLU A 118 3.67 -15.76 10.17
CA GLU A 118 4.39 -16.04 8.95
C GLU A 118 5.42 -14.94 8.62
N LEU A 119 5.08 -13.63 8.82
CA LEU A 119 6.06 -12.55 8.70
C LEU A 119 7.24 -12.75 9.66
N TRP A 120 6.95 -13.14 10.91
CA TRP A 120 7.98 -13.48 11.89
C TRP A 120 8.81 -14.69 11.45
N ARG A 121 8.17 -15.75 10.98
CA ARG A 121 8.85 -17.00 10.58
C ARG A 121 9.88 -16.76 9.49
N VAL A 122 9.50 -16.05 8.43
CA VAL A 122 10.38 -15.80 7.27
C VAL A 122 11.44 -14.73 7.51
N ALA A 123 11.24 -13.83 8.50
CA ALA A 123 12.26 -12.85 8.89
C ALA A 123 13.44 -13.54 9.59
N LYS A 124 14.65 -13.08 9.33
CA LYS A 124 15.87 -13.51 10.05
C LYS A 124 15.83 -13.08 11.53
N PRO A 125 16.52 -13.79 12.45
CA PRO A 125 16.77 -13.25 13.79
C PRO A 125 17.41 -11.85 13.70
N GLY A 126 16.82 -10.87 14.40
CA GLY A 126 17.19 -9.45 14.29
C GLY A 126 16.73 -8.75 13.01
N GLY A 127 16.12 -9.48 12.07
CA GLY A 127 15.52 -8.94 10.85
C GLY A 127 14.33 -8.01 11.15
N LYS A 128 14.03 -7.14 10.21
CA LYS A 128 12.99 -6.12 10.36
C LYS A 128 11.69 -6.53 9.68
N VAL A 129 10.60 -6.41 10.41
CA VAL A 129 9.24 -6.54 9.88
C VAL A 129 8.60 -5.15 9.88
N ILE A 130 8.16 -4.69 8.71
CA ILE A 130 7.56 -3.37 8.52
C ILE A 130 6.13 -3.57 8.03
N VAL A 131 5.16 -3.12 8.82
CA VAL A 131 3.74 -3.21 8.46
C VAL A 131 3.17 -1.82 8.26
N THR A 132 2.51 -1.60 7.13
CA THR A 132 1.76 -0.36 6.86
C THR A 132 0.31 -0.67 6.52
N VAL A 133 -0.59 0.07 7.15
CA VAL A 133 -2.05 -0.09 7.03
C VAL A 133 -2.74 1.28 7.06
N PRO A 134 -4.01 1.38 6.62
CA PRO A 134 -4.85 2.52 6.95
C PRO A 134 -4.95 2.73 8.45
N ASN A 135 -5.07 3.99 8.88
CA ASN A 135 -5.31 4.32 10.28
C ASN A 135 -6.78 4.03 10.64
N GLY A 136 -6.98 3.17 11.64
CA GLY A 136 -8.29 2.74 12.12
C GLY A 136 -9.06 3.77 12.96
N ASP A 137 -8.50 4.95 13.23
CA ASP A 137 -9.15 5.98 14.04
C ASP A 137 -10.38 6.58 13.33
N GLU A 138 -11.55 6.10 13.70
CA GLU A 138 -12.84 6.57 13.17
C GLU A 138 -13.23 7.99 13.62
N THR A 139 -12.52 8.56 14.60
CA THR A 139 -12.81 9.93 15.07
C THR A 139 -12.24 10.99 14.12
N LYS A 140 -11.32 10.61 13.24
CA LYS A 140 -10.74 11.52 12.25
C LYS A 140 -11.77 12.07 11.28
N ILE A 141 -11.71 13.39 11.05
CA ILE A 141 -12.68 14.10 10.19
C ILE A 141 -12.77 13.48 8.79
N ALA A 142 -11.63 13.15 8.16
CA ALA A 142 -11.64 12.56 6.82
C ALA A 142 -12.26 11.15 6.82
N THR A 143 -12.04 10.33 7.86
CA THR A 143 -12.68 9.01 8.01
C THR A 143 -14.21 9.16 8.16
N ARG A 144 -14.67 10.13 8.96
CA ARG A 144 -16.10 10.40 9.12
C ARG A 144 -16.75 10.88 7.83
N ILE A 145 -16.08 11.77 7.08
CA ILE A 145 -16.54 12.21 5.76
C ILE A 145 -16.59 11.02 4.80
N LYS A 146 -15.52 10.21 4.73
CA LYS A 146 -15.44 8.99 3.91
C LYS A 146 -16.66 8.09 4.14
N ASN A 147 -16.96 7.79 5.39
CA ASN A 147 -18.07 6.92 5.76
C ASN A 147 -19.44 7.56 5.45
N SER A 148 -19.60 8.86 5.68
CA SER A 148 -20.87 9.58 5.42
C SER A 148 -21.26 9.63 3.93
N ILE A 149 -20.28 9.59 3.01
CA ILE A 149 -20.52 9.55 1.56
C ILE A 149 -20.58 8.12 1.00
N GLY A 150 -20.62 7.10 1.87
CA GLY A 150 -20.73 5.71 1.48
C GLY A 150 -19.43 5.08 0.93
N MET A 151 -18.28 5.72 1.14
CA MET A 151 -16.96 5.14 0.87
C MET A 151 -16.46 4.38 2.10
N THR A 152 -17.24 3.38 2.53
CA THR A 152 -17.00 2.61 3.75
C THR A 152 -15.92 1.54 3.52
N LYS A 153 -15.44 0.91 4.59
CA LYS A 153 -14.43 -0.16 4.54
C LYS A 153 -14.80 -1.28 3.57
N GLU A 154 -16.08 -1.65 3.48
CA GLU A 154 -16.57 -2.68 2.57
C GLU A 154 -16.40 -2.30 1.09
N LYS A 155 -16.40 -1.00 0.76
CA LYS A 155 -16.08 -0.51 -0.60
C LYS A 155 -14.62 -0.71 -0.97
N TYR A 156 -13.75 -0.68 0.03
CA TYR A 156 -12.31 -0.96 -0.11
C TYR A 156 -11.97 -2.44 0.02
N GLY A 157 -12.96 -3.30 0.28
CA GLY A 157 -12.74 -4.73 0.50
C GLY A 157 -12.13 -5.06 1.88
N HIS A 158 -12.15 -4.10 2.81
CA HIS A 158 -11.59 -4.27 4.15
C HIS A 158 -12.61 -4.90 5.10
N VAL A 159 -12.14 -5.72 6.05
CA VAL A 159 -12.95 -6.23 7.16
C VAL A 159 -13.01 -5.24 8.31
N ARG A 160 -12.00 -4.34 8.41
CA ARG A 160 -11.93 -3.26 9.40
C ARG A 160 -11.43 -1.95 8.78
N GLU A 161 -11.61 -0.81 9.45
CA GLU A 161 -11.15 0.51 8.95
C GLU A 161 -9.61 0.61 8.85
N GLY A 162 -8.89 -0.20 9.59
CA GLY A 162 -7.44 -0.22 9.70
C GLY A 162 -7.02 -0.46 11.14
N TYR A 163 -5.83 -0.01 11.49
CA TYR A 163 -5.26 -0.08 12.84
C TYR A 163 -4.72 1.27 13.26
N ASP A 164 -4.83 1.64 14.53
CA ASP A 164 -3.99 2.69 15.07
C ASP A 164 -2.58 2.14 15.42
N ILE A 165 -1.65 3.05 15.76
CA ILE A 165 -0.27 2.64 16.06
C ILE A 165 -0.19 1.73 17.30
N PRO A 166 -0.87 2.01 18.44
CA PRO A 166 -0.92 1.12 19.60
C PRO A 166 -1.45 -0.28 19.26
N GLU A 167 -2.60 -0.38 18.58
CA GLU A 167 -3.19 -1.67 18.17
C GLU A 167 -2.21 -2.49 17.29
N LEU A 168 -1.61 -1.83 16.28
CA LEU A 168 -0.67 -2.52 15.39
C LEU A 168 0.58 -3.01 16.14
N LYS A 169 1.07 -2.24 17.10
CA LYS A 169 2.17 -2.67 17.99
C LYS A 169 1.80 -3.90 18.80
N GLU A 170 0.58 -3.96 19.34
CA GLU A 170 0.12 -5.11 20.12
C GLU A 170 0.03 -6.37 19.25
N VAL A 171 -0.47 -6.25 17.99
CA VAL A 171 -0.47 -7.37 17.04
C VAL A 171 0.94 -7.89 16.78
N LEU A 172 1.91 -6.99 16.56
CA LEU A 172 3.30 -7.39 16.34
C LEU A 172 3.90 -8.07 17.58
N LYS A 173 3.75 -7.50 18.76
CA LYS A 173 4.25 -8.07 20.03
C LYS A 173 3.66 -9.44 20.33
N ALA A 174 2.36 -9.61 20.14
CA ALA A 174 1.67 -10.89 20.33
C ALA A 174 2.27 -12.03 19.45
N ASN A 175 2.98 -11.66 18.38
CA ASN A 175 3.63 -12.58 17.46
C ASN A 175 5.17 -12.49 17.49
N ASN A 176 5.75 -12.11 18.63
CA ASN A 176 7.20 -12.06 18.89
C ASN A 176 7.99 -11.11 17.96
N ILE A 177 7.33 -10.07 17.45
CA ILE A 177 7.96 -8.99 16.72
C ILE A 177 7.98 -7.76 17.62
N GLU A 178 9.17 -7.34 18.08
CA GLU A 178 9.30 -6.24 19.02
C GLU A 178 9.30 -4.89 18.28
N PRO A 179 8.28 -4.02 18.47
CA PRO A 179 8.21 -2.74 17.79
C PRO A 179 9.37 -1.81 18.19
N CYS A 180 10.04 -1.21 17.20
CA CYS A 180 11.21 -0.37 17.42
C CYS A 180 11.16 1.00 16.74
N ALA A 181 10.30 1.19 15.73
CA ALA A 181 10.08 2.48 15.11
C ALA A 181 8.65 2.58 14.55
N GLU A 182 8.18 3.81 14.43
CA GLU A 182 6.86 4.09 13.86
C GLU A 182 6.89 5.34 12.98
N SER A 183 5.96 5.42 12.08
CA SER A 183 5.71 6.62 11.28
C SER A 183 4.26 6.65 10.80
N SER A 184 3.82 7.82 10.37
CA SER A 184 2.52 7.97 9.70
C SER A 184 2.64 8.93 8.53
N PHE A 185 1.70 8.85 7.61
CA PHE A 185 1.66 9.71 6.42
C PHE A 185 0.21 9.90 5.95
N SER A 186 0.01 10.75 4.93
CA SER A 186 -1.30 11.15 4.44
C SER A 186 -2.10 11.86 5.52
N GLN A 187 -1.94 13.17 5.61
CA GLN A 187 -2.74 14.00 6.51
C GLN A 187 -4.06 14.40 5.82
N PHE A 188 -4.81 15.28 6.43
CA PHE A 188 -6.17 15.63 6.04
C PHE A 188 -6.32 16.00 4.56
N PHE A 189 -5.49 16.90 4.04
CA PHE A 189 -5.64 17.38 2.66
C PHE A 189 -5.31 16.30 1.63
N THR A 190 -4.23 15.55 1.83
CA THR A 190 -3.91 14.41 0.97
C THR A 190 -5.03 13.38 1.00
N GLU A 191 -5.55 13.03 2.18
CA GLU A 191 -6.62 12.04 2.30
C GLU A 191 -7.92 12.49 1.63
N MET A 192 -8.30 13.77 1.77
CA MET A 192 -9.47 14.32 1.08
C MET A 192 -9.34 14.34 -0.43
N LEU A 193 -8.15 14.63 -0.95
CA LEU A 193 -7.88 14.56 -2.39
C LEU A 193 -7.97 13.13 -2.93
N GLU A 194 -7.34 12.18 -2.25
CA GLU A 194 -7.42 10.74 -2.61
C GLU A 194 -8.86 10.23 -2.51
N LEU A 195 -9.59 10.59 -1.44
CA LEU A 195 -11.00 10.24 -1.28
C LEU A 195 -11.85 10.77 -2.45
N THR A 196 -11.62 12.01 -2.87
CA THR A 196 -12.33 12.61 -4.01
C THR A 196 -12.08 11.83 -5.30
N ILE A 197 -10.81 11.48 -5.57
CA ILE A 197 -10.41 10.72 -6.76
C ILE A 197 -11.05 9.33 -6.72
N ASN A 198 -10.97 8.63 -5.59
CA ASN A 198 -11.51 7.28 -5.44
C ASN A 198 -13.05 7.29 -5.54
N PHE A 199 -13.71 8.27 -4.93
CA PHE A 199 -15.17 8.43 -5.05
C PHE A 199 -15.62 8.64 -6.49
N LEU A 200 -14.94 9.50 -7.25
CA LEU A 200 -15.23 9.72 -8.67
C LEU A 200 -15.00 8.44 -9.47
N TYR A 201 -13.93 7.70 -9.20
CA TYR A 201 -13.66 6.44 -9.89
C TYR A 201 -14.75 5.40 -9.58
N VAL A 202 -15.00 5.11 -8.31
CA VAL A 202 -15.94 4.06 -7.90
C VAL A 202 -17.39 4.37 -8.31
N ASN A 203 -17.83 5.61 -8.14
CA ASN A 203 -19.25 5.94 -8.32
C ASN A 203 -19.63 6.42 -9.73
N ILE A 204 -18.68 6.92 -10.51
CA ILE A 204 -18.94 7.53 -11.82
C ILE A 204 -18.21 6.78 -12.92
N LEU A 205 -16.89 6.64 -12.82
CA LEU A 205 -16.06 6.17 -13.92
C LEU A 205 -16.17 4.65 -14.11
N SER A 206 -16.10 3.87 -13.04
CA SER A 206 -16.17 2.42 -13.10
C SER A 206 -17.52 1.93 -13.66
N LYS A 207 -18.62 2.63 -13.34
CA LYS A 207 -19.96 2.31 -13.86
C LYS A 207 -20.13 2.58 -15.35
N LYS A 208 -19.33 3.49 -15.92
CA LYS A 208 -19.30 3.80 -17.36
C LYS A 208 -18.27 2.96 -18.12
N SER A 209 -17.40 2.27 -17.41
CA SER A 209 -16.36 1.43 -17.97
C SER A 209 -16.96 0.13 -18.51
N LYS A 210 -16.47 -0.33 -19.68
CA LYS A 210 -16.72 -1.68 -20.18
C LYS A 210 -15.81 -2.74 -19.54
N ALA A 211 -14.74 -2.31 -18.86
CA ALA A 211 -13.83 -3.21 -18.15
C ALA A 211 -14.47 -3.69 -16.85
N LYS A 212 -14.34 -4.98 -16.56
CA LYS A 212 -14.81 -5.56 -15.29
C LYS A 212 -14.02 -4.95 -14.13
N VAL A 213 -14.72 -4.33 -13.22
CA VAL A 213 -14.14 -3.77 -11.98
C VAL A 213 -14.57 -4.66 -10.83
N GLU A 214 -13.62 -5.22 -10.11
CA GLU A 214 -13.87 -6.08 -8.96
C GLU A 214 -14.22 -5.26 -7.72
N LYS A 215 -14.89 -5.92 -6.77
CA LYS A 215 -15.17 -5.32 -5.45
C LYS A 215 -13.85 -5.00 -4.76
N GLY A 216 -13.73 -3.82 -4.18
CA GLY A 216 -12.49 -3.36 -3.55
C GLY A 216 -11.57 -2.52 -4.47
N THR A 217 -11.75 -2.57 -5.80
CA THR A 217 -10.95 -1.76 -6.73
C THR A 217 -11.37 -0.28 -6.65
N ILE A 218 -10.51 0.57 -6.13
CA ILE A 218 -10.73 2.01 -5.92
C ILE A 218 -10.03 2.92 -6.93
N ALA A 219 -9.15 2.34 -7.76
CA ALA A 219 -8.42 3.01 -8.83
C ALA A 219 -8.14 1.99 -9.95
N PRO A 220 -7.81 2.41 -11.19
CA PRO A 220 -7.41 1.47 -12.23
C PRO A 220 -6.21 0.62 -11.81
N ALA A 221 -6.40 -0.69 -11.71
CA ALA A 221 -5.38 -1.67 -11.35
C ALA A 221 -4.75 -2.35 -12.58
N THR A 222 -5.42 -2.30 -13.74
CA THR A 222 -4.95 -2.87 -15.00
C THR A 222 -4.91 -1.86 -16.14
N GLN A 223 -4.15 -2.19 -17.18
CA GLN A 223 -4.06 -1.33 -18.37
C GLN A 223 -5.42 -1.11 -19.05
N ASP A 224 -6.28 -2.13 -19.11
CA ASP A 224 -7.60 -2.03 -19.73
C ASP A 224 -8.55 -1.14 -18.91
N GLN A 225 -8.48 -1.22 -17.59
CA GLN A 225 -9.22 -0.32 -16.71
C GLN A 225 -8.74 1.13 -16.89
N LEU A 226 -7.43 1.35 -17.02
CA LEU A 226 -6.88 2.69 -17.27
C LEU A 226 -7.31 3.22 -18.64
N LYS A 227 -7.23 2.42 -19.71
CA LYS A 227 -7.71 2.79 -21.04
C LYS A 227 -9.19 3.19 -21.03
N SER A 228 -10.01 2.49 -20.25
CA SER A 228 -11.45 2.78 -20.13
C SER A 228 -11.76 4.16 -19.55
N VAL A 229 -10.84 4.73 -18.78
CA VAL A 229 -10.96 6.05 -18.14
C VAL A 229 -9.89 7.05 -18.64
N GLU A 230 -9.23 6.75 -19.75
CA GLU A 230 -8.05 7.49 -20.25
C GLU A 230 -8.30 9.00 -20.37
N LYS A 231 -9.45 9.40 -20.95
CA LYS A 231 -9.81 10.83 -21.09
C LYS A 231 -9.83 11.54 -19.74
N THR A 232 -10.46 10.92 -18.75
CA THR A 232 -10.54 11.47 -17.40
C THR A 232 -9.17 11.47 -16.73
N TYR A 233 -8.37 10.43 -16.92
CA TYR A 233 -7.01 10.37 -16.42
C TYR A 233 -6.11 11.46 -17.03
N ARG A 234 -6.26 11.76 -18.31
CA ARG A 234 -5.55 12.89 -18.94
C ARG A 234 -5.95 14.24 -18.32
N MET A 235 -7.25 14.46 -18.08
CA MET A 235 -7.73 15.67 -17.38
C MET A 235 -7.18 15.75 -15.95
N TYR A 236 -7.25 14.64 -15.20
CA TYR A 236 -6.65 14.54 -13.87
C TYR A 236 -5.15 14.89 -13.90
N SER A 237 -4.41 14.36 -14.88
CA SER A 237 -2.98 14.62 -15.02
C SER A 237 -2.64 16.09 -15.24
N LEU A 238 -3.52 16.85 -15.88
CA LEU A 238 -3.36 18.30 -16.05
C LEU A 238 -3.58 19.08 -14.74
N VAL A 239 -4.54 18.67 -13.92
CA VAL A 239 -4.83 19.33 -12.63
C VAL A 239 -3.98 18.79 -11.47
N TYR A 240 -3.25 17.70 -11.67
CA TYR A 240 -2.43 17.09 -10.64
C TYR A 240 -1.42 18.02 -9.97
N PRO A 241 -0.75 18.97 -10.66
CA PRO A 241 0.15 19.93 -10.00
C PRO A 241 -0.56 20.77 -8.93
N MET A 242 -1.83 21.14 -9.16
CA MET A 242 -2.65 21.82 -8.17
C MET A 242 -2.95 20.91 -6.96
N PHE A 243 -3.32 19.64 -7.20
CA PHE A 243 -3.55 18.66 -6.13
C PHE A 243 -2.28 18.43 -5.31
N TRP A 244 -1.13 18.32 -5.98
CA TRP A 244 0.16 18.23 -5.32
C TRP A 244 0.45 19.46 -4.44
N LEU A 245 0.13 20.66 -4.93
CA LEU A 245 0.30 21.89 -4.15
C LEU A 245 -0.62 21.91 -2.92
N ILE A 246 -1.90 21.57 -3.08
CA ILE A 246 -2.88 21.49 -1.99
C ILE A 246 -2.41 20.45 -0.94
N SER A 247 -1.87 19.30 -1.36
CA SER A 247 -1.36 18.29 -0.44
C SER A 247 -0.22 18.81 0.46
N LYS A 248 0.47 19.90 0.09
CA LYS A 248 1.49 20.52 0.95
C LYS A 248 0.91 21.22 2.18
N LEU A 249 -0.39 21.57 2.16
CA LEU A 249 -1.07 22.07 3.35
C LEU A 249 -1.14 21.04 4.49
N ASP A 250 -0.85 19.79 4.21
CA ASP A 250 -0.67 18.74 5.23
C ASP A 250 0.41 19.08 6.25
N CYS A 251 1.33 20.01 5.93
CA CYS A 251 2.31 20.52 6.89
C CYS A 251 1.68 21.20 8.11
N ILE A 252 0.44 21.68 8.01
CA ILE A 252 -0.29 22.26 9.15
C ILE A 252 -0.57 21.19 10.23
N PHE A 253 -0.67 19.94 9.83
CA PHE A 253 -0.97 18.79 10.71
C PHE A 253 0.25 17.97 11.10
N PHE A 254 1.46 18.54 11.07
CA PHE A 254 2.71 17.83 11.30
C PHE A 254 2.80 17.11 12.65
N ASN A 255 2.05 17.57 13.67
CA ASN A 255 1.98 16.94 14.98
C ASN A 255 0.87 15.89 15.14
N SER A 256 0.09 15.62 14.10
CA SER A 256 -0.98 14.63 14.15
C SER A 256 -0.57 13.32 13.47
N VAL A 257 -1.12 12.21 13.95
CA VAL A 257 -0.99 10.92 13.27
C VAL A 257 -1.75 10.98 11.95
N GLY A 258 -1.14 10.51 10.86
CA GLY A 258 -1.74 10.50 9.53
C GLY A 258 -2.87 9.47 9.36
N HIS A 259 -3.45 9.43 8.16
CA HIS A 259 -4.48 8.46 7.77
C HIS A 259 -3.92 7.12 7.27
N ALA A 260 -2.61 6.97 7.26
CA ALA A 260 -1.92 5.70 7.12
C ALA A 260 -0.81 5.64 8.16
N VAL A 261 -0.66 4.48 8.78
CA VAL A 261 0.33 4.21 9.82
C VAL A 261 1.31 3.14 9.38
N MET A 262 2.49 3.17 9.94
CA MET A 262 3.56 2.22 9.67
C MET A 262 4.30 1.93 10.97
N VAL A 263 4.46 0.64 11.28
CA VAL A 263 5.24 0.18 12.42
C VAL A 263 6.35 -0.74 11.92
N GLU A 264 7.56 -0.47 12.36
CA GLU A 264 8.72 -1.36 12.20
C GLU A 264 8.95 -2.09 13.52
N GLY A 265 9.07 -3.41 13.44
CA GLY A 265 9.49 -4.23 14.54
C GLY A 265 10.67 -5.11 14.15
N LYS A 266 11.30 -5.74 15.14
CA LYS A 266 12.40 -6.70 14.97
C LYS A 266 11.98 -8.07 15.45
N LYS A 267 12.38 -9.11 14.71
CA LYS A 267 12.33 -10.48 15.20
C LYS A 267 13.35 -10.64 16.33
N GLY A 268 12.85 -11.02 17.51
CA GLY A 268 13.69 -11.37 18.67
C GLY A 268 14.52 -12.63 18.48
#